data_59af37c76e3bce2ec1a4ecc0bb8697f3
#
_entry.id   59af37c76e3bce2ec1a4ecc0bb8697f3
#
_cell.length_a   1.000
_cell.length_b   1.000
_cell.length_c   1.000
_cell.angle_alpha   90.00
_cell.angle_beta   90.00
_cell.angle_gamma   90.00
#
_symmetry.space_group_name_H-M   'P 1'
#
loop_
_entity.id
_entity.type
_entity.pdbx_description
1 polymer ?
#
loop_
_entity_poly.entity_id
_entity_poly.type
_entity_poly.pdbx_seq_one_letter_code
_entity_poly.pdbx_strand_id
1 'polypeptide(L)'
;PHFSDITHVFSVRKNRLIYFYIFCAFFVLQAVLNFVPFELRKLTQNFSGAKTGLLYLGFLFGVIISFNAKKITLAFGSAPRAMMCGALIFIVGVLGLNVLNVAFMLGAMIVVCIGNFITHAIASGYLNTTQTTHKPIANGLYVSFYYLGGTLGSFAPQIIYQNASWAIFLAILAVILSFCVLFAVMLQKINIETNL
;
A
#
# COMPACT_ATOMS: atom_id res chain seq x y z
N PRO A 1 -18.49 3.12 21.84
CA PRO A 1 -18.95 2.34 20.69
C PRO A 1 -19.40 0.96 21.20
N HIS A 2 -20.65 0.57 20.85
CA HIS A 2 -21.12 -0.76 21.16
C HIS A 2 -20.45 -1.78 20.21
N PHE A 3 -20.20 -2.99 20.67
CA PHE A 3 -19.60 -4.06 19.85
C PHE A 3 -20.45 -4.34 18.60
N SER A 4 -21.78 -4.18 18.70
CA SER A 4 -22.72 -4.24 17.59
C SER A 4 -22.41 -3.25 16.45
N ASP A 5 -21.94 -2.04 16.78
CA ASP A 5 -21.63 -1.02 15.77
C ASP A 5 -20.36 -1.39 14.98
N ILE A 6 -19.36 -2.00 15.67
CA ILE A 6 -18.13 -2.49 15.05
C ILE A 6 -18.45 -3.62 14.07
N THR A 7 -19.25 -4.59 14.51
CA THR A 7 -19.67 -5.73 13.66
C THR A 7 -20.49 -5.25 12.48
N HIS A 8 -21.39 -4.28 12.68
CA HIS A 8 -22.18 -3.69 11.59
C HIS A 8 -21.29 -3.01 10.54
N VAL A 9 -20.37 -2.14 10.96
CA VAL A 9 -19.46 -1.44 10.04
C VAL A 9 -18.56 -2.44 9.29
N PHE A 10 -18.07 -3.48 9.98
CA PHE A 10 -17.25 -4.51 9.36
C PHE A 10 -18.05 -5.43 8.43
N SER A 11 -19.35 -5.66 8.67
CA SER A 11 -20.21 -6.47 7.82
C SER A 11 -20.43 -5.87 6.41
N VAL A 12 -20.27 -4.57 6.26
CA VAL A 12 -20.38 -3.89 4.96
C VAL A 12 -19.26 -4.36 4.03
N ARG A 13 -19.63 -5.05 2.92
CA ARG A 13 -18.69 -5.64 1.95
C ARG A 13 -17.65 -4.63 1.44
N LYS A 14 -18.08 -3.42 1.14
CA LYS A 14 -17.22 -2.33 0.67
C LYS A 14 -16.13 -1.98 1.69
N ASN A 15 -16.49 -1.84 2.96
CA ASN A 15 -15.55 -1.52 4.03
C ASN A 15 -14.50 -2.63 4.19
N ARG A 16 -14.92 -3.90 4.22
CA ARG A 16 -14.00 -5.04 4.29
C ARG A 16 -12.97 -5.02 3.17
N LEU A 17 -13.40 -4.76 1.93
CA LEU A 17 -12.50 -4.69 0.78
C LEU A 17 -11.46 -3.59 0.97
N ILE A 18 -11.86 -2.42 1.48
CA ILE A 18 -10.94 -1.31 1.75
C ILE A 18 -9.97 -1.67 2.88
N TYR A 19 -10.43 -2.34 3.95
CA TYR A 19 -9.58 -2.74 5.06
C TYR A 19 -8.53 -3.77 4.65
N PHE A 20 -8.90 -4.80 3.91
CA PHE A 20 -7.93 -5.78 3.38
C PHE A 20 -7.01 -5.18 2.33
N TYR A 21 -7.50 -4.25 1.52
CA TYR A 21 -6.69 -3.49 0.57
C TYR A 21 -5.56 -2.75 1.29
N ILE A 22 -5.88 -1.97 2.32
CA ILE A 22 -4.85 -1.21 3.04
C ILE A 22 -3.92 -2.09 3.86
N PHE A 23 -4.43 -3.19 4.43
CA PHE A 23 -3.63 -4.20 5.11
C PHE A 23 -2.53 -4.75 4.18
N CYS A 24 -2.89 -5.21 2.97
CA CYS A 24 -1.94 -5.74 2.00
C CYS A 24 -0.92 -4.68 1.55
N ALA A 25 -1.37 -3.45 1.26
CA ALA A 25 -0.50 -2.36 0.84
C ALA A 25 0.55 -2.02 1.90
N PHE A 26 0.14 -1.90 3.17
CA PHE A 26 1.07 -1.60 4.27
C PHE A 26 1.94 -2.76 4.68
N PHE A 27 1.45 -3.99 4.57
CA PHE A 27 2.27 -5.18 4.72
C PHE A 27 3.47 -5.14 3.76
N VAL A 28 3.21 -4.88 2.48
CA VAL A 28 4.27 -4.82 1.47
C VAL A 28 5.18 -3.61 1.67
N LEU A 29 4.63 -2.42 1.98
CA LEU A 29 5.46 -1.24 2.24
C LEU A 29 6.47 -1.50 3.36
N GLN A 30 6.02 -2.05 4.48
CA GLN A 30 6.89 -2.33 5.62
C GLN A 30 7.90 -3.43 5.32
N ALA A 31 7.51 -4.47 4.58
CA ALA A 31 8.46 -5.47 4.11
C ALA A 31 9.57 -4.83 3.27
N VAL A 32 9.23 -4.00 2.29
CA VAL A 32 10.20 -3.30 1.44
C VAL A 32 11.11 -2.39 2.26
N LEU A 33 10.55 -1.56 3.14
CA LEU A 33 11.32 -0.62 3.97
C LEU A 33 12.29 -1.33 4.93
N ASN A 34 11.93 -2.52 5.41
CA ASN A 34 12.80 -3.28 6.33
C ASN A 34 13.88 -4.06 5.59
N PHE A 35 13.60 -4.64 4.42
CA PHE A 35 14.51 -5.58 3.78
C PHE A 35 15.37 -4.97 2.67
N VAL A 36 14.94 -3.92 1.96
CA VAL A 36 15.74 -3.20 0.96
C VAL A 36 17.08 -2.68 1.51
N PRO A 37 17.17 -2.13 2.73
CA PRO A 37 18.45 -1.69 3.29
C PRO A 37 19.48 -2.82 3.40
N PHE A 38 19.05 -4.05 3.66
CA PHE A 38 19.96 -5.20 3.73
C PHE A 38 20.51 -5.56 2.34
N GLU A 39 19.67 -5.52 1.30
CA GLU A 39 20.12 -5.76 -0.07
C GLU A 39 21.09 -4.67 -0.55
N LEU A 40 20.79 -3.40 -0.25
CA LEU A 40 21.70 -2.28 -0.58
C LEU A 40 23.06 -2.41 0.09
N ARG A 41 23.13 -2.93 1.32
CA ARG A 41 24.40 -3.19 2.02
C ARG A 41 25.20 -4.30 1.38
N LYS A 42 24.55 -5.31 0.78
CA LYS A 42 25.25 -6.37 0.03
C LYS A 42 25.91 -5.84 -1.25
N LEU A 43 25.29 -4.82 -1.89
CA LEU A 43 25.79 -4.22 -3.12
C LEU A 43 26.97 -3.27 -2.91
N THR A 44 27.03 -2.62 -1.74
CA THR A 44 28.11 -1.67 -1.46
C THR A 44 28.41 -1.61 0.03
N GLN A 45 29.70 -1.86 0.37
CA GLN A 45 30.19 -1.78 1.75
C GLN A 45 30.11 -0.37 2.34
N ASN A 46 30.02 0.68 1.49
CA ASN A 46 29.93 2.09 1.89
C ASN A 46 28.49 2.59 2.04
N PHE A 47 27.49 1.70 2.07
CA PHE A 47 26.11 2.10 2.30
C PHE A 47 25.88 2.34 3.80
N SER A 48 26.21 3.56 4.24
CA SER A 48 26.09 3.99 5.64
C SER A 48 24.63 4.15 6.06
N GLY A 49 24.40 4.19 7.38
CA GLY A 49 23.08 4.49 7.93
C GLY A 49 22.47 5.82 7.43
N ALA A 50 23.32 6.84 7.21
CA ALA A 50 22.89 8.11 6.62
C ALA A 50 22.34 7.95 5.19
N LYS A 51 22.96 7.08 4.38
CA LYS A 51 22.46 6.78 3.02
C LYS A 51 21.15 5.99 3.03
N THR A 52 20.88 5.21 4.09
CA THR A 52 19.58 4.57 4.28
C THR A 52 18.45 5.59 4.34
N GLY A 53 18.71 6.81 4.83
CA GLY A 53 17.76 7.92 4.81
C GLY A 53 17.28 8.31 3.41
N LEU A 54 18.07 8.07 2.35
CA LEU A 54 17.69 8.33 0.97
C LEU A 54 16.48 7.50 0.51
N LEU A 55 16.27 6.33 1.11
CA LEU A 55 15.09 5.49 0.85
C LEU A 55 13.78 6.20 1.20
N TYR A 56 13.84 7.11 2.18
CA TYR A 56 12.68 7.86 2.63
C TYR A 56 12.40 9.12 1.82
N LEU A 57 13.26 9.50 0.85
CA LEU A 57 12.99 10.64 -0.04
C LEU A 57 11.69 10.47 -0.83
N GLY A 58 11.32 9.23 -1.14
CA GLY A 58 10.05 8.92 -1.76
C GLY A 58 8.83 9.40 -0.97
N PHE A 59 8.94 9.53 0.37
CA PHE A 59 7.85 10.03 1.22
C PHE A 59 7.52 11.51 0.96
N LEU A 60 8.45 12.30 0.43
CA LEU A 60 8.17 13.69 0.01
C LEU A 60 7.10 13.75 -1.08
N PHE A 61 7.10 12.78 -2.00
CA PHE A 61 6.04 12.64 -3.01
C PHE A 61 4.68 12.33 -2.38
N GLY A 62 4.66 11.66 -1.21
CA GLY A 62 3.45 11.38 -0.46
C GLY A 62 2.68 12.62 -0.06
N VAL A 63 3.39 13.68 0.34
CA VAL A 63 2.79 14.97 0.68
C VAL A 63 2.09 15.55 -0.54
N ILE A 64 2.77 15.58 -1.69
CA ILE A 64 2.22 16.11 -2.95
C ILE A 64 0.98 15.29 -3.38
N ILE A 65 1.06 13.97 -3.30
CA ILE A 65 -0.03 13.06 -3.66
C ILE A 65 -1.24 13.26 -2.75
N SER A 66 -1.01 13.35 -1.44
CA SER A 66 -2.07 13.52 -0.44
C SER A 66 -2.86 14.82 -0.68
N PHE A 67 -2.18 15.94 -0.96
CA PHE A 67 -2.84 17.19 -1.30
C PHE A 67 -3.59 17.14 -2.65
N ASN A 68 -3.19 16.28 -3.56
CA ASN A 68 -3.80 16.14 -4.88
C ASN A 68 -4.72 14.92 -5.02
N ALA A 69 -4.99 14.17 -3.96
CA ALA A 69 -5.76 12.92 -4.00
C ALA A 69 -7.13 13.08 -4.70
N LYS A 70 -7.84 14.19 -4.45
CA LYS A 70 -9.11 14.49 -5.12
C LYS A 70 -8.93 14.70 -6.63
N LYS A 71 -7.90 15.43 -7.06
CA LYS A 71 -7.61 15.66 -8.49
C LYS A 71 -7.24 14.35 -9.18
N ILE A 72 -6.43 13.51 -8.51
CA ILE A 72 -6.04 12.19 -9.00
C ILE A 72 -7.29 11.32 -9.18
N THR A 73 -8.18 11.28 -8.17
CA THR A 73 -9.43 10.53 -8.26
C THR A 73 -10.29 10.96 -9.45
N LEU A 74 -10.40 12.27 -9.68
CA LEU A 74 -11.16 12.82 -10.82
C LEU A 74 -10.52 12.47 -12.16
N ALA A 75 -9.19 12.52 -12.27
CA ALA A 75 -8.45 12.18 -13.49
C ALA A 75 -8.65 10.71 -13.90
N PHE A 76 -8.78 9.79 -12.93
CA PHE A 76 -9.06 8.38 -13.19
C PHE A 76 -10.57 8.05 -13.27
N GLY A 77 -11.44 9.04 -13.08
CA GLY A 77 -12.88 8.92 -13.18
C GLY A 77 -13.56 8.26 -11.97
N SER A 78 -12.82 7.57 -11.08
CA SER A 78 -13.37 7.03 -9.83
C SER A 78 -12.25 6.67 -8.84
N ALA A 79 -12.59 6.67 -7.54
CA ALA A 79 -11.65 6.29 -6.50
C ALA A 79 -11.14 4.84 -6.65
N PRO A 80 -11.97 3.82 -6.92
CA PRO A 80 -11.46 2.46 -7.13
C PRO A 80 -10.51 2.33 -8.32
N ARG A 81 -10.74 3.07 -9.42
CA ARG A 81 -9.81 3.06 -10.56
C ARG A 81 -8.45 3.68 -10.19
N ALA A 82 -8.47 4.79 -9.48
CA ALA A 82 -7.25 5.43 -9.01
C ALA A 82 -6.50 4.53 -7.99
N MET A 83 -7.21 3.83 -7.09
CA MET A 83 -6.64 2.82 -6.20
C MET A 83 -5.99 1.67 -6.99
N MET A 84 -6.63 1.18 -8.04
CA MET A 84 -6.07 0.14 -8.91
C MET A 84 -4.78 0.60 -9.58
N CYS A 85 -4.76 1.81 -10.15
CA CYS A 85 -3.55 2.38 -10.75
C CYS A 85 -2.42 2.57 -9.72
N GLY A 86 -2.74 3.05 -8.52
CA GLY A 86 -1.78 3.15 -7.42
C GLY A 86 -1.16 1.80 -7.07
N ALA A 87 -1.97 0.75 -6.97
CA ALA A 87 -1.50 -0.61 -6.69
C ALA A 87 -0.61 -1.15 -7.83
N LEU A 88 -0.94 -0.88 -9.10
CA LEU A 88 -0.11 -1.26 -10.25
C LEU A 88 1.23 -0.54 -10.26
N ILE A 89 1.25 0.77 -9.99
CA ILE A 89 2.49 1.55 -9.84
C ILE A 89 3.34 0.97 -8.70
N PHE A 90 2.71 0.59 -7.59
CA PHE A 90 3.39 -0.02 -6.46
C PHE A 90 4.03 -1.37 -6.84
N ILE A 91 3.31 -2.23 -7.58
CA ILE A 91 3.85 -3.50 -8.11
C ILE A 91 5.07 -3.25 -9.00
N VAL A 92 4.99 -2.28 -9.92
CA VAL A 92 6.11 -1.93 -10.80
C VAL A 92 7.32 -1.48 -9.97
N GLY A 93 7.11 -0.65 -8.94
CA GLY A 93 8.18 -0.24 -8.03
C GLY A 93 8.81 -1.42 -7.31
N VAL A 94 8.00 -2.33 -6.74
CA VAL A 94 8.49 -3.53 -6.03
C VAL A 94 9.30 -4.43 -6.97
N LEU A 95 8.79 -4.72 -8.16
CA LEU A 95 9.51 -5.54 -9.14
C LEU A 95 10.77 -4.86 -9.65
N GLY A 96 10.77 -3.52 -9.76
CA GLY A 96 11.96 -2.74 -10.11
C GLY A 96 13.11 -2.89 -9.12
N LEU A 97 12.85 -3.19 -7.85
CA LEU A 97 13.88 -3.47 -6.84
C LEU A 97 14.72 -4.72 -7.15
N ASN A 98 14.32 -5.53 -8.12
CA ASN A 98 15.10 -6.69 -8.57
C ASN A 98 16.35 -6.30 -9.38
N VAL A 99 16.43 -5.07 -9.88
CA VAL A 99 17.64 -4.56 -10.52
C VAL A 99 18.65 -4.18 -9.45
N LEU A 100 19.68 -5.02 -9.28
CA LEU A 100 20.67 -4.90 -8.21
C LEU A 100 21.71 -3.80 -8.53
N ASN A 101 21.24 -2.58 -8.61
CA ASN A 101 22.02 -1.36 -8.75
C ASN A 101 21.50 -0.31 -7.77
N VAL A 102 22.37 0.32 -6.99
CA VAL A 102 22.01 1.23 -5.91
C VAL A 102 21.14 2.40 -6.40
N ALA A 103 21.53 3.06 -7.49
CA ALA A 103 20.78 4.20 -8.02
C ALA A 103 19.42 3.78 -8.54
N PHE A 104 19.34 2.63 -9.20
CA PHE A 104 18.09 2.07 -9.71
C PHE A 104 17.15 1.67 -8.57
N MET A 105 17.66 1.02 -7.53
CA MET A 105 16.87 0.65 -6.35
C MET A 105 16.32 1.87 -5.61
N LEU A 106 17.11 2.95 -5.50
CA LEU A 106 16.62 4.22 -4.93
C LEU A 106 15.51 4.82 -5.79
N GLY A 107 15.63 4.79 -7.12
CA GLY A 107 14.58 5.20 -8.04
C GLY A 107 13.32 4.34 -7.92
N ALA A 108 13.48 3.01 -7.84
CA ALA A 108 12.38 2.08 -7.64
C ALA A 108 11.66 2.33 -6.29
N MET A 109 12.39 2.70 -5.22
CA MET A 109 11.79 3.08 -3.95
C MET A 109 10.90 4.33 -4.05
N ILE A 110 11.27 5.30 -4.88
CA ILE A 110 10.41 6.46 -5.17
C ILE A 110 9.10 6.00 -5.81
N VAL A 111 9.17 5.09 -6.79
CA VAL A 111 7.98 4.51 -7.44
C VAL A 111 7.13 3.74 -6.45
N VAL A 112 7.74 2.94 -5.55
CA VAL A 112 7.07 2.25 -4.43
C VAL A 112 6.30 3.26 -3.57
N CYS A 113 6.94 4.34 -3.16
CA CYS A 113 6.31 5.38 -2.34
C CYS A 113 5.14 6.04 -3.07
N ILE A 114 5.33 6.43 -4.34
CA ILE A 114 4.26 7.03 -5.15
C ILE A 114 3.04 6.09 -5.20
N GLY A 115 3.24 4.83 -5.56
CA GLY A 115 2.17 3.83 -5.62
C GLY A 115 1.47 3.66 -4.27
N ASN A 116 2.23 3.50 -3.19
CA ASN A 116 1.68 3.37 -1.84
C ASN A 116 0.88 4.61 -1.41
N PHE A 117 1.37 5.82 -1.65
CA PHE A 117 0.65 7.03 -1.23
C PHE A 117 -0.63 7.28 -2.04
N ILE A 118 -0.64 6.93 -3.33
CA ILE A 118 -1.88 6.93 -4.12
C ILE A 118 -2.88 5.94 -3.51
N THR A 119 -2.46 4.72 -3.21
CA THR A 119 -3.34 3.70 -2.61
C THR A 119 -3.89 4.16 -1.27
N HIS A 120 -3.04 4.65 -0.37
CA HIS A 120 -3.43 5.04 0.97
C HIS A 120 -4.35 6.27 1.00
N ALA A 121 -3.94 7.36 0.34
CA ALA A 121 -4.67 8.62 0.38
C ALA A 121 -6.08 8.48 -0.24
N ILE A 122 -6.18 7.75 -1.37
CA ILE A 122 -7.45 7.57 -2.05
C ILE A 122 -8.35 6.57 -1.32
N ALA A 123 -7.80 5.47 -0.78
CA ALA A 123 -8.59 4.49 -0.02
C ALA A 123 -9.20 5.11 1.25
N SER A 124 -8.42 5.90 2.00
CA SER A 124 -8.90 6.64 3.16
C SER A 124 -9.99 7.67 2.79
N GLY A 125 -9.75 8.46 1.75
CA GLY A 125 -10.73 9.42 1.23
C GLY A 125 -12.02 8.75 0.77
N TYR A 126 -11.92 7.63 0.06
CA TYR A 126 -13.05 6.87 -0.44
C TYR A 126 -13.89 6.28 0.69
N LEU A 127 -13.27 5.72 1.73
CA LEU A 127 -13.97 5.27 2.93
C LEU A 127 -14.76 6.42 3.57
N ASN A 128 -14.11 7.57 3.76
CA ASN A 128 -14.72 8.73 4.41
C ASN A 128 -15.88 9.36 3.63
N THR A 129 -15.85 9.28 2.30
CA THR A 129 -16.93 9.83 1.45
C THR A 129 -18.12 8.87 1.32
N THR A 130 -17.88 7.57 1.39
CA THR A 130 -18.91 6.54 1.19
C THR A 130 -19.53 6.03 2.47
N GLN A 131 -18.85 6.19 3.60
CA GLN A 131 -19.39 5.86 4.92
C GLN A 131 -20.22 7.03 5.45
N THR A 132 -21.54 6.81 5.59
CA THR A 132 -22.47 7.85 6.06
C THR A 132 -22.69 7.81 7.58
N THR A 133 -22.71 6.61 8.16
CA THR A 133 -22.93 6.35 9.59
C THR A 133 -21.67 5.79 10.24
N HIS A 134 -21.50 5.95 11.56
CA HIS A 134 -20.39 5.38 12.34
C HIS A 134 -18.97 5.66 11.76
N LYS A 135 -18.77 6.84 11.15
CA LYS A 135 -17.47 7.24 10.57
C LYS A 135 -16.25 7.05 11.51
N PRO A 136 -16.33 7.40 12.80
CA PRO A 136 -15.21 7.19 13.71
C PRO A 136 -14.82 5.71 13.85
N ILE A 137 -15.81 4.79 13.87
CA ILE A 137 -15.57 3.34 13.96
C ILE A 137 -14.95 2.84 12.67
N ALA A 138 -15.47 3.27 11.50
CA ALA A 138 -14.93 2.89 10.20
C ALA A 138 -13.46 3.33 10.05
N ASN A 139 -13.13 4.55 10.45
CA ASN A 139 -11.76 5.04 10.45
C ASN A 139 -10.87 4.32 11.46
N GLY A 140 -11.39 4.01 12.65
CA GLY A 140 -10.68 3.21 13.64
C GLY A 140 -10.31 1.82 13.11
N LEU A 141 -11.24 1.13 12.45
CA LEU A 141 -10.97 -0.14 11.79
C LEU A 141 -9.96 -0.01 10.65
N TYR A 142 -10.06 1.04 9.82
CA TYR A 142 -9.08 1.32 8.76
C TYR A 142 -7.66 1.44 9.33
N VAL A 143 -7.50 2.24 10.39
CA VAL A 143 -6.20 2.44 11.06
C VAL A 143 -5.71 1.14 11.71
N SER A 144 -6.61 0.33 12.28
CA SER A 144 -6.27 -0.98 12.86
C SER A 144 -5.71 -1.94 11.81
N PHE A 145 -6.37 -2.06 10.64
CA PHE A 145 -5.89 -2.90 9.54
C PHE A 145 -4.60 -2.38 8.92
N TYR A 146 -4.45 -1.07 8.81
CA TYR A 146 -3.23 -0.39 8.40
C TYR A 146 -2.04 -0.78 9.30
N TYR A 147 -2.18 -0.60 10.62
CA TYR A 147 -1.10 -0.94 11.57
C TYR A 147 -0.87 -2.44 11.68
N LEU A 148 -1.91 -3.26 11.61
CA LEU A 148 -1.77 -4.71 11.63
C LEU A 148 -0.99 -5.19 10.40
N GLY A 149 -1.31 -4.69 9.20
CA GLY A 149 -0.55 -4.96 7.99
C GLY A 149 0.90 -4.54 8.12
N GLY A 150 1.15 -3.31 8.59
CA GLY A 150 2.50 -2.79 8.80
C GLY A 150 3.30 -3.61 9.81
N THR A 151 2.71 -3.95 10.94
CA THR A 151 3.35 -4.77 11.98
C THR A 151 3.74 -6.15 11.43
N LEU A 152 2.80 -6.86 10.82
CA LEU A 152 3.09 -8.19 10.25
C LEU A 152 4.10 -8.09 9.09
N GLY A 153 4.01 -7.07 8.25
CA GLY A 153 4.95 -6.81 7.15
C GLY A 153 6.38 -6.54 7.63
N SER A 154 6.54 -6.04 8.86
CA SER A 154 7.86 -5.75 9.41
C SER A 154 8.68 -6.99 9.74
N PHE A 155 8.06 -8.12 10.11
CA PHE A 155 8.78 -9.30 10.57
C PHE A 155 8.38 -10.60 9.86
N ALA A 156 7.11 -10.80 9.49
CA ALA A 156 6.66 -12.05 8.90
C ALA A 156 7.41 -12.42 7.60
N PRO A 157 7.74 -11.47 6.70
CA PRO A 157 8.50 -11.77 5.48
C PRO A 157 9.95 -12.21 5.73
N GLN A 158 10.48 -12.09 6.95
CA GLN A 158 11.85 -12.50 7.29
C GLN A 158 12.11 -13.96 6.94
N ILE A 159 11.14 -14.84 7.17
CA ILE A 159 11.28 -16.29 6.87
C ILE A 159 11.53 -16.48 5.38
N ILE A 160 10.80 -15.74 4.53
CA ILE A 160 10.96 -15.81 3.08
C ILE A 160 12.30 -15.21 2.67
N TYR A 161 12.65 -14.04 3.22
CA TYR A 161 13.89 -13.35 2.92
C TYR A 161 15.13 -14.17 3.25
N GLN A 162 15.09 -14.96 4.34
CA GLN A 162 16.21 -15.80 4.76
C GLN A 162 16.35 -17.09 3.96
N ASN A 163 15.27 -17.65 3.42
CA ASN A 163 15.24 -18.97 2.81
C ASN A 163 15.01 -18.96 1.29
N ALA A 164 14.72 -17.80 0.70
CA ALA A 164 14.48 -17.65 -0.73
C ALA A 164 15.40 -16.60 -1.35
N SER A 165 15.47 -16.57 -2.69
CA SER A 165 16.18 -15.50 -3.39
C SER A 165 15.43 -14.16 -3.28
N TRP A 166 16.18 -13.05 -3.45
CA TRP A 166 15.61 -11.71 -3.49
C TRP A 166 14.49 -11.59 -4.52
N ALA A 167 14.66 -12.18 -5.70
CA ALA A 167 13.64 -12.19 -6.75
C ALA A 167 12.36 -12.90 -6.32
N ILE A 168 12.45 -14.04 -5.63
CA ILE A 168 11.27 -14.76 -5.09
C ILE A 168 10.59 -13.92 -3.99
N PHE A 169 11.37 -13.30 -3.12
CA PHE A 169 10.84 -12.40 -2.09
C PHE A 169 10.00 -11.27 -2.72
N LEU A 170 10.54 -10.57 -3.71
CA LEU A 170 9.82 -9.51 -4.42
C LEU A 170 8.60 -10.03 -5.20
N ALA A 171 8.69 -11.21 -5.80
CA ALA A 171 7.57 -11.84 -6.50
C ALA A 171 6.40 -12.13 -5.53
N ILE A 172 6.68 -12.62 -4.32
CA ILE A 172 5.65 -12.85 -3.31
C ILE A 172 5.00 -11.53 -2.87
N LEU A 173 5.79 -10.47 -2.68
CA LEU A 173 5.25 -9.15 -2.36
C LEU A 173 4.37 -8.61 -3.50
N ALA A 174 4.77 -8.82 -4.75
CA ALA A 174 3.95 -8.44 -5.92
C ALA A 174 2.63 -9.23 -5.99
N VAL A 175 2.64 -10.53 -5.63
CA VAL A 175 1.40 -11.34 -5.52
C VAL A 175 0.48 -10.76 -4.44
N ILE A 176 1.01 -10.37 -3.28
CA ILE A 176 0.19 -9.72 -2.22
C ILE A 176 -0.41 -8.42 -2.74
N LEU A 177 0.34 -7.58 -3.47
CA LEU A 177 -0.20 -6.36 -4.09
C LEU A 177 -1.23 -6.64 -5.18
N SER A 178 -1.17 -7.80 -5.83
CA SER A 178 -2.19 -8.20 -6.81
C SER A 178 -3.57 -8.37 -6.16
N PHE A 179 -3.65 -8.74 -4.88
CA PHE A 179 -4.91 -8.70 -4.13
C PHE A 179 -5.43 -7.27 -3.97
N CYS A 180 -4.55 -6.26 -3.84
CA CYS A 180 -4.99 -4.86 -3.85
C CYS A 180 -5.68 -4.50 -5.17
N VAL A 181 -5.10 -4.91 -6.31
CA VAL A 181 -5.71 -4.72 -7.62
C VAL A 181 -7.08 -5.42 -7.70
N LEU A 182 -7.16 -6.67 -7.24
CA LEU A 182 -8.40 -7.43 -7.19
C LEU A 182 -9.48 -6.73 -6.34
N PHE A 183 -9.13 -6.29 -5.14
CA PHE A 183 -10.06 -5.56 -4.26
C PHE A 183 -10.52 -4.25 -4.89
N ALA A 184 -9.64 -3.50 -5.55
CA ALA A 184 -10.00 -2.27 -6.26
C ALA A 184 -10.97 -2.55 -7.44
N VAL A 185 -10.77 -3.63 -8.19
CA VAL A 185 -11.71 -4.07 -9.25
C VAL A 185 -13.07 -4.43 -8.65
N MET A 186 -13.10 -5.16 -7.54
CA MET A 186 -14.35 -5.50 -6.85
C MET A 186 -15.07 -4.24 -6.34
N LEU A 187 -14.33 -3.27 -5.79
CA LEU A 187 -14.89 -1.97 -5.37
C LEU A 187 -15.45 -1.19 -6.56
N GLN A 188 -14.80 -1.23 -7.72
CA GLN A 188 -15.30 -0.58 -8.93
C GLN A 188 -16.63 -1.18 -9.40
N LYS A 189 -16.79 -2.50 -9.34
CA LYS A 189 -18.07 -3.17 -9.66
C LYS A 189 -19.19 -2.70 -8.73
N ILE A 190 -18.95 -2.69 -7.42
CA ILE A 190 -19.91 -2.20 -6.42
C ILE A 190 -20.27 -0.72 -6.69
N ASN A 191 -19.29 0.10 -7.05
CA ASN A 191 -19.52 1.53 -7.33
C ASN A 191 -20.39 1.75 -8.56
N ILE A 192 -20.29 0.92 -9.58
CA ILE A 192 -21.14 0.97 -10.77
C ILE A 192 -22.57 0.56 -10.42
N GLU A 193 -22.75 -0.55 -9.69
CA GLU A 193 -24.05 -1.07 -9.27
C GLU A 193 -24.84 -0.08 -8.39
N THR A 194 -24.14 0.74 -7.61
CA THR A 194 -24.79 1.73 -6.72
C THR A 194 -25.19 3.02 -7.45
N ASN A 195 -24.62 3.28 -8.63
CA ASN A 195 -24.90 4.46 -9.45
C ASN A 195 -25.90 4.21 -10.60
N LEU A 196 -26.39 2.97 -10.76
CA LEU A 196 -27.50 2.57 -11.64
C LEU A 196 -28.80 2.51 -10.85
#